data_3474842b2ca6bef72f532a8b577a8477
#
_entry.id   3474842b2ca6bef72f532a8b577a8477
#
_cell.length_a   1.000
_cell.length_b   1.000
_cell.length_c   1.000
_cell.angle_alpha   90.00
_cell.angle_beta   90.00
_cell.angle_gamma   90.00
#
_symmetry.space_group_name_H-M   'P 1'
#
loop_
_entity.id
_entity.type
_entity.pdbx_description
1 polymer ?
#
loop_
_entity_poly.entity_id
_entity_poly.type
_entity_poly.pdbx_seq_one_letter_code
_entity_poly.pdbx_strand_id
1 'polypeptide(L)'
;MTIAERWQEIRTGFQPTFWVANTLELFERLAYYGSKAVLTVYLANKVGLNEEAGQLAGLFNAVLYSLPIVAGVIVDKYGFRRSLMACFAIFCVGYFLIGLAGMEYGQSITEAIGKRNYVLAVLMLTAVGGSLIKPCVVGTVAKTTSEKSQALGFSIYYTLVNLGGAIGPLLAYRVRADLGIEYVLMMSSLTSLLLIIGTFIFFREPGGEVGEKKTFGKVF
;
A
#
# COMPACT_ATOMS: atom_id res chain seq x y z
N MET A 1 -3.11 -27.42 -22.40
CA MET A 1 -2.80 -27.51 -20.97
C MET A 1 -4.06 -28.00 -20.25
N THR A 2 -3.97 -29.15 -19.60
CA THR A 2 -5.07 -29.77 -18.86
C THR A 2 -5.27 -29.08 -17.50
N ILE A 3 -6.43 -29.27 -16.87
CA ILE A 3 -6.70 -28.76 -15.51
C ILE A 3 -5.66 -29.33 -14.52
N ALA A 4 -5.30 -30.60 -14.66
CA ALA A 4 -4.31 -31.25 -13.81
C ALA A 4 -2.92 -30.63 -13.95
N GLU A 5 -2.47 -30.31 -15.16
CA GLU A 5 -1.21 -29.62 -15.43
C GLU A 5 -1.19 -28.23 -14.81
N ARG A 6 -2.32 -27.49 -14.86
CA ARG A 6 -2.45 -26.19 -14.20
C ARG A 6 -2.35 -26.28 -12.67
N TRP A 7 -3.00 -27.28 -12.06
CA TRP A 7 -2.90 -27.49 -10.63
C TRP A 7 -1.49 -27.85 -10.19
N GLN A 8 -0.79 -28.67 -10.98
CA GLN A 8 0.61 -28.99 -10.72
C GLN A 8 1.50 -27.76 -10.83
N GLU A 9 1.31 -26.92 -11.84
CA GLU A 9 2.02 -25.65 -12.00
C GLU A 9 1.81 -24.72 -10.79
N ILE A 10 0.56 -24.57 -10.32
CA ILE A 10 0.25 -23.77 -9.13
C ILE A 10 0.95 -24.30 -7.88
N ARG A 11 1.07 -25.62 -7.72
CA ARG A 11 1.70 -26.23 -6.54
C ARG A 11 3.22 -26.15 -6.55
N THR A 12 3.85 -26.18 -7.72
CA THR A 12 5.32 -26.31 -7.84
C THR A 12 5.99 -25.06 -8.41
N GLY A 13 5.25 -24.18 -9.05
CA GLY A 13 5.77 -22.96 -9.72
C GLY A 13 6.01 -21.77 -8.80
N PHE A 14 5.57 -21.84 -7.54
CA PHE A 14 5.59 -20.70 -6.61
C PHE A 14 6.18 -21.06 -5.27
N GLN A 15 7.06 -20.21 -4.75
CA GLN A 15 7.56 -20.31 -3.39
C GLN A 15 6.48 -19.87 -2.36
N PRO A 16 6.53 -20.34 -1.11
CA PRO A 16 5.57 -19.92 -0.07
C PRO A 16 5.47 -18.38 0.09
N THR A 17 6.58 -17.67 -0.03
CA THR A 17 6.61 -16.19 0.07
C THR A 17 5.80 -15.51 -1.05
N PHE A 18 5.63 -16.14 -2.21
CA PHE A 18 4.74 -15.65 -3.27
C PHE A 18 3.30 -15.46 -2.75
N TRP A 19 2.77 -16.47 -2.09
CA TRP A 19 1.40 -16.44 -1.57
C TRP A 19 1.24 -15.42 -0.44
N VAL A 20 2.24 -15.33 0.45
CA VAL A 20 2.27 -14.33 1.51
C VAL A 20 2.26 -12.92 0.91
N ALA A 21 3.15 -12.63 -0.04
CA ALA A 21 3.23 -11.32 -0.69
C ALA A 21 1.91 -10.92 -1.36
N ASN A 22 1.29 -11.84 -2.10
CA ASN A 22 0.02 -11.61 -2.77
C ASN A 22 -1.15 -11.41 -1.79
N THR A 23 -1.15 -12.12 -0.65
CA THR A 23 -2.14 -11.93 0.41
C THR A 23 -1.98 -10.55 1.06
N LEU A 24 -0.74 -10.14 1.40
CA LEU A 24 -0.46 -8.82 1.94
C LEU A 24 -0.89 -7.72 0.97
N GLU A 25 -0.59 -7.88 -0.33
CA GLU A 25 -1.01 -6.95 -1.38
C GLU A 25 -2.54 -6.85 -1.46
N LEU A 26 -3.27 -7.96 -1.45
CA LEU A 26 -4.73 -7.93 -1.50
C LEU A 26 -5.32 -7.07 -0.37
N PHE A 27 -4.91 -7.32 0.88
CA PHE A 27 -5.42 -6.56 2.02
C PHE A 27 -4.98 -5.10 1.99
N GLU A 28 -3.77 -4.84 1.55
CA GLU A 28 -3.30 -3.47 1.34
C GLU A 28 -4.12 -2.76 0.26
N ARG A 29 -4.41 -3.42 -0.87
CA ARG A 29 -5.25 -2.85 -1.94
C ARG A 29 -6.68 -2.57 -1.45
N LEU A 30 -7.27 -3.44 -0.64
CA LEU A 30 -8.57 -3.18 0.00
C LEU A 30 -8.53 -1.88 0.82
N ALA A 31 -7.54 -1.71 1.67
CA ALA A 31 -7.37 -0.52 2.50
C ALA A 31 -7.10 0.74 1.64
N TYR A 32 -6.18 0.65 0.69
CA TYR A 32 -5.80 1.77 -0.18
C TYR A 32 -6.96 2.25 -1.05
N TYR A 33 -7.62 1.35 -1.79
CA TYR A 33 -8.72 1.74 -2.67
C TYR A 33 -9.96 2.18 -1.88
N GLY A 34 -10.19 1.57 -0.71
CA GLY A 34 -11.24 2.01 0.21
C GLY A 34 -11.00 3.44 0.69
N SER A 35 -9.80 3.74 1.20
CA SER A 35 -9.42 5.09 1.63
C SER A 35 -9.45 6.09 0.49
N LYS A 36 -8.93 5.71 -0.68
CA LYS A 36 -8.89 6.56 -1.87
C LYS A 36 -10.29 6.97 -2.33
N ALA A 37 -11.27 6.07 -2.26
CA ALA A 37 -12.64 6.32 -2.67
C ALA A 37 -13.31 7.43 -1.83
N VAL A 38 -12.90 7.60 -0.58
CA VAL A 38 -13.49 8.60 0.33
C VAL A 38 -12.62 9.83 0.56
N LEU A 39 -11.32 9.78 0.23
CA LEU A 39 -10.33 10.77 0.63
C LEU A 39 -10.74 12.21 0.29
N THR A 40 -11.08 12.49 -0.95
CA THR A 40 -11.43 13.85 -1.39
C THR A 40 -12.65 14.38 -0.67
N VAL A 41 -13.70 13.56 -0.55
CA VAL A 41 -14.94 13.93 0.17
C VAL A 41 -14.66 14.12 1.67
N TYR A 42 -13.81 13.29 2.25
CA TYR A 42 -13.38 13.42 3.63
C TYR A 42 -12.63 14.72 3.90
N LEU A 43 -11.64 15.04 3.07
CA LEU A 43 -10.87 16.29 3.19
C LEU A 43 -11.75 17.54 3.02
N ALA A 44 -12.67 17.51 2.06
CA ALA A 44 -13.61 18.60 1.85
C ALA A 44 -14.56 18.78 3.05
N ASN A 45 -15.32 17.75 3.38
CA ASN A 45 -16.48 17.88 4.26
C ASN A 45 -16.16 17.73 5.76
N LYS A 46 -15.20 16.87 6.12
CA LYS A 46 -14.86 16.61 7.53
C LYS A 46 -13.71 17.46 8.02
N VAL A 47 -12.66 17.61 7.21
CA VAL A 47 -11.51 18.46 7.55
C VAL A 47 -11.79 19.94 7.26
N GLY A 48 -12.70 20.22 6.32
CA GLY A 48 -13.09 21.58 5.95
C GLY A 48 -12.15 22.23 4.91
N LEU A 49 -11.54 21.44 4.02
CA LEU A 49 -10.64 21.88 2.95
C LEU A 49 -11.36 21.80 1.58
N ASN A 50 -12.56 22.39 1.49
CA ASN A 50 -13.46 22.27 0.33
C ASN A 50 -12.79 22.61 -1.01
N GLU A 51 -12.05 23.72 -1.10
CA GLU A 51 -11.41 24.18 -2.34
C GLU A 51 -10.11 23.44 -2.64
N GLU A 52 -9.42 22.93 -1.64
CA GLU A 52 -8.07 22.37 -1.73
C GLU A 52 -8.06 20.84 -1.78
N ALA A 53 -9.16 20.18 -1.41
CA ALA A 53 -9.24 18.72 -1.29
C ALA A 53 -8.83 17.99 -2.58
N GLY A 54 -9.30 18.48 -3.73
CA GLY A 54 -8.95 17.92 -5.03
C GLY A 54 -7.47 18.08 -5.38
N GLN A 55 -6.89 19.24 -5.07
CA GLN A 55 -5.47 19.51 -5.31
C GLN A 55 -4.59 18.65 -4.42
N LEU A 56 -4.90 18.53 -3.13
CA LEU A 56 -4.17 17.71 -2.18
C LEU A 56 -4.21 16.22 -2.54
N ALA A 57 -5.40 15.71 -2.92
CA ALA A 57 -5.56 14.35 -3.38
C ALA A 57 -4.83 14.10 -4.72
N GLY A 58 -4.83 15.07 -5.62
CA GLY A 58 -4.09 15.03 -6.88
C GLY A 58 -2.58 14.99 -6.67
N LEU A 59 -2.05 15.86 -5.79
CA LEU A 59 -0.64 15.91 -5.44
C LEU A 59 -0.19 14.60 -4.75
N PHE A 60 -0.99 14.09 -3.82
CA PHE A 60 -0.75 12.78 -3.21
C PHE A 60 -0.59 11.68 -4.26
N ASN A 61 -1.52 11.59 -5.22
CA ASN A 61 -1.44 10.61 -6.29
C ASN A 61 -0.19 10.82 -7.17
N ALA A 62 0.12 12.07 -7.55
CA ALA A 62 1.28 12.38 -8.38
C ALA A 62 2.58 11.91 -7.71
N VAL A 63 2.77 12.20 -6.43
CA VAL A 63 3.95 11.78 -5.67
C VAL A 63 3.97 10.26 -5.51
N LEU A 64 2.85 9.64 -5.12
CA LEU A 64 2.73 8.20 -4.92
C LEU A 64 3.12 7.39 -6.17
N TYR A 65 2.75 7.87 -7.36
CA TYR A 65 3.00 7.15 -8.61
C TYR A 65 4.33 7.50 -9.29
N SER A 66 4.96 8.63 -8.96
CA SER A 66 6.28 8.99 -9.49
C SER A 66 7.43 8.40 -8.68
N LEU A 67 7.30 8.30 -7.36
CA LEU A 67 8.36 7.85 -6.47
C LEU A 67 8.78 6.36 -6.59
N PRO A 68 7.97 5.40 -7.06
CA PRO A 68 8.39 4.00 -7.18
C PRO A 68 9.68 3.79 -7.99
N ILE A 69 10.01 4.69 -8.92
CA ILE A 69 11.25 4.66 -9.72
C ILE A 69 12.49 4.73 -8.77
N VAL A 70 12.43 5.62 -7.77
CA VAL A 70 13.51 5.78 -6.78
C VAL A 70 13.38 4.76 -5.64
N ALA A 71 12.16 4.42 -5.27
CA ALA A 71 11.87 3.46 -4.20
C ALA A 71 12.47 2.07 -4.47
N GLY A 72 12.57 1.65 -5.75
CA GLY A 72 13.22 0.41 -6.13
C GLY A 72 14.66 0.30 -5.61
N VAL A 73 15.43 1.39 -5.66
CA VAL A 73 16.82 1.42 -5.14
C VAL A 73 16.86 1.19 -3.62
N ILE A 74 15.87 1.72 -2.91
CA ILE A 74 15.74 1.53 -1.44
C ILE A 74 15.45 0.05 -1.14
N VAL A 75 14.52 -0.55 -1.91
CA VAL A 75 14.15 -1.96 -1.77
C VAL A 75 15.33 -2.88 -2.08
N ASP A 76 16.10 -2.60 -3.13
CA ASP A 76 17.31 -3.35 -3.48
C ASP A 76 18.38 -3.28 -2.38
N LYS A 77 18.48 -2.13 -1.70
CA LYS A 77 19.48 -1.91 -0.63
C LYS A 77 19.10 -2.58 0.69
N TYR A 78 17.82 -2.49 1.09
CA TYR A 78 17.39 -2.91 2.43
C TYR A 78 16.64 -4.26 2.44
N GLY A 79 16.31 -4.78 1.27
CA GLY A 79 15.54 -6.02 1.07
C GLY A 79 14.02 -5.78 1.12
N PHE A 80 13.28 -6.77 0.63
CA PHE A 80 11.82 -6.68 0.47
C PHE A 80 11.09 -6.65 1.82
N ARG A 81 11.47 -7.51 2.76
CA ARG A 81 10.80 -7.63 4.06
C ARG A 81 10.87 -6.33 4.85
N ARG A 82 12.06 -5.73 4.97
CA ARG A 82 12.25 -4.49 5.72
C ARG A 82 11.54 -3.31 5.06
N SER A 83 11.59 -3.26 3.73
CA SER A 83 10.91 -2.20 2.97
C SER A 83 9.39 -2.31 3.05
N LEU A 84 8.81 -3.52 3.04
CA LEU A 84 7.38 -3.75 3.28
C LEU A 84 6.97 -3.33 4.69
N MET A 85 7.74 -3.70 5.71
CA MET A 85 7.47 -3.30 7.09
C MET A 85 7.49 -1.77 7.25
N ALA A 86 8.49 -1.10 6.64
CA ALA A 86 8.56 0.37 6.64
C ALA A 86 7.36 0.99 5.90
N CYS A 87 6.99 0.46 4.73
CA CYS A 87 5.80 0.88 3.98
C CYS A 87 4.54 0.81 4.83
N PHE A 88 4.26 -0.35 5.42
CA PHE A 88 3.06 -0.55 6.23
C PHE A 88 3.08 0.26 7.53
N ALA A 89 4.25 0.48 8.14
CA ALA A 89 4.38 1.36 9.30
C ALA A 89 4.03 2.82 8.94
N ILE A 90 4.53 3.31 7.82
CA ILE A 90 4.20 4.66 7.34
C ILE A 90 2.71 4.75 6.97
N PHE A 91 2.14 3.73 6.33
CA PHE A 91 0.70 3.68 6.05
C PHE A 91 -0.14 3.67 7.32
N CYS A 92 0.23 2.87 8.34
CA CYS A 92 -0.45 2.83 9.61
C CYS A 92 -0.52 4.22 10.24
N VAL A 93 0.63 4.89 10.38
CA VAL A 93 0.72 6.24 10.93
C VAL A 93 0.02 7.27 10.03
N GLY A 94 0.24 7.20 8.71
CA GLY A 94 -0.35 8.13 7.75
C GLY A 94 -1.88 8.09 7.74
N TYR A 95 -2.48 6.91 7.62
CA TYR A 95 -3.93 6.76 7.67
C TYR A 95 -4.52 7.17 9.01
N PHE A 96 -3.84 6.84 10.11
CA PHE A 96 -4.25 7.29 11.45
C PHE A 96 -4.27 8.81 11.55
N LEU A 97 -3.19 9.48 11.17
CA LEU A 97 -3.07 10.93 11.24
C LEU A 97 -4.05 11.65 10.30
N ILE A 98 -4.26 11.12 9.07
CA ILE A 98 -5.29 11.69 8.17
C ILE A 98 -6.66 11.52 8.79
N GLY A 99 -7.01 10.32 9.31
CA GLY A 99 -8.29 10.07 9.96
C GLY A 99 -8.53 10.93 11.19
N LEU A 100 -7.47 11.19 11.97
CA LEU A 100 -7.52 12.06 13.14
C LEU A 100 -7.87 13.51 12.78
N ALA A 101 -7.46 14.00 11.61
CA ALA A 101 -7.66 15.37 11.18
C ALA A 101 -9.15 15.80 11.13
N GLY A 102 -10.07 14.86 10.89
CA GLY A 102 -11.51 15.13 10.86
C GLY A 102 -12.24 14.81 12.17
N MET A 103 -11.51 14.35 13.20
CA MET A 103 -12.08 14.03 14.52
C MET A 103 -11.88 15.21 15.48
N GLU A 104 -12.77 15.34 16.47
CA GLU A 104 -12.70 16.41 17.50
C GLU A 104 -11.33 16.44 18.20
N TYR A 105 -10.78 15.29 18.53
CA TYR A 105 -9.46 15.18 19.17
C TYR A 105 -8.29 15.68 18.32
N GLY A 106 -8.45 15.69 16.97
CA GLY A 106 -7.42 16.15 16.05
C GLY A 106 -7.51 17.64 15.71
N GLN A 107 -8.64 18.29 15.98
CA GLN A 107 -8.88 19.68 15.59
C GLN A 107 -7.86 20.65 16.18
N SER A 108 -7.52 20.53 17.45
CA SER A 108 -6.53 21.39 18.10
C SER A 108 -5.16 21.30 17.44
N ILE A 109 -4.75 20.10 17.03
CA ILE A 109 -3.46 19.87 16.35
C ILE A 109 -3.50 20.45 14.93
N THR A 110 -4.57 20.18 14.22
CA THR A 110 -4.72 20.65 12.82
C THR A 110 -4.86 22.17 12.74
N GLU A 111 -5.51 22.78 13.72
CA GLU A 111 -5.63 24.25 13.80
C GLU A 111 -4.30 24.92 14.17
N ALA A 112 -3.55 24.35 15.10
CA ALA A 112 -2.25 24.89 15.50
C ALA A 112 -1.23 24.88 14.35
N ILE A 113 -1.23 23.85 13.49
CA ILE A 113 -0.30 23.71 12.35
C ILE A 113 -0.88 24.39 11.08
N GLY A 114 -2.20 24.60 11.04
CA GLY A 114 -2.97 24.92 9.85
C GLY A 114 -3.39 23.66 9.09
N LYS A 115 -4.70 23.47 8.94
CA LYS A 115 -5.33 22.26 8.37
C LYS A 115 -4.70 21.80 7.06
N ARG A 116 -4.47 22.74 6.13
CA ARG A 116 -3.84 22.46 4.84
C ARG A 116 -2.42 21.90 4.98
N ASN A 117 -1.59 22.55 5.79
CA ASN A 117 -0.18 22.16 5.97
C ASN A 117 -0.07 20.80 6.65
N TYR A 118 -0.90 20.57 7.67
CA TYR A 118 -1.00 19.27 8.35
C TYR A 118 -1.35 18.15 7.36
N VAL A 119 -2.46 18.31 6.62
CA VAL A 119 -2.91 17.31 5.64
C VAL A 119 -1.87 17.09 4.55
N LEU A 120 -1.29 18.16 4.02
CA LEU A 120 -0.23 18.06 3.00
C LEU A 120 0.97 17.25 3.53
N ALA A 121 1.47 17.55 4.71
CA ALA A 121 2.60 16.85 5.29
C ALA A 121 2.31 15.35 5.49
N VAL A 122 1.13 15.01 6.02
CA VAL A 122 0.72 13.62 6.26
C VAL A 122 0.50 12.86 4.96
N LEU A 123 -0.13 13.49 3.96
CA LEU A 123 -0.30 12.88 2.63
C LEU A 123 1.05 12.62 1.95
N MET A 124 1.99 13.57 2.04
CA MET A 124 3.33 13.38 1.47
C MET A 124 4.09 12.25 2.17
N LEU A 125 4.04 12.19 3.51
CA LEU A 125 4.60 11.07 4.26
C LEU A 125 3.99 9.74 3.80
N THR A 126 2.67 9.68 3.69
CA THR A 126 1.94 8.48 3.25
C THR A 126 2.32 8.08 1.81
N ALA A 127 2.47 9.06 0.91
CA ALA A 127 2.89 8.81 -0.47
C ALA A 127 4.31 8.24 -0.56
N VAL A 128 5.24 8.75 0.25
CA VAL A 128 6.61 8.21 0.34
C VAL A 128 6.59 6.75 0.81
N GLY A 129 5.84 6.44 1.87
CA GLY A 129 5.68 5.05 2.32
C GLY A 129 5.07 4.15 1.25
N GLY A 130 3.99 4.61 0.63
CA GLY A 130 3.26 3.86 -0.40
C GLY A 130 4.07 3.61 -1.68
N SER A 131 5.05 4.43 -1.98
CA SER A 131 5.92 4.23 -3.14
C SER A 131 6.75 2.93 -3.07
N LEU A 132 6.98 2.40 -1.87
CA LEU A 132 7.74 1.18 -1.64
C LEU A 132 6.96 -0.09 -1.98
N ILE A 133 5.61 -0.07 -1.96
CA ILE A 133 4.80 -1.29 -2.08
C ILE A 133 5.00 -2.00 -3.41
N LYS A 134 4.88 -1.28 -4.52
CA LYS A 134 5.00 -1.86 -5.86
C LYS A 134 6.36 -2.52 -6.12
N PRO A 135 7.51 -1.85 -5.90
CA PRO A 135 8.81 -2.50 -6.07
C PRO A 135 8.97 -3.74 -5.20
N CYS A 136 8.46 -3.71 -3.96
CA CYS A 136 8.53 -4.85 -3.04
C CYS A 136 7.71 -6.04 -3.53
N VAL A 137 6.43 -5.84 -3.84
CA VAL A 137 5.54 -6.96 -4.17
C VAL A 137 5.85 -7.50 -5.57
N VAL A 138 5.99 -6.62 -6.58
CA VAL A 138 6.34 -7.02 -7.95
C VAL A 138 7.69 -7.73 -7.99
N GLY A 139 8.69 -7.21 -7.27
CA GLY A 139 10.01 -7.84 -7.14
C GLY A 139 9.94 -9.20 -6.43
N THR A 140 9.10 -9.32 -5.39
CA THR A 140 8.87 -10.61 -4.71
C THR A 140 8.20 -11.61 -5.66
N VAL A 141 7.15 -11.20 -6.37
CA VAL A 141 6.48 -12.06 -7.37
C VAL A 141 7.48 -12.58 -8.40
N ALA A 142 8.32 -11.69 -8.97
CA ALA A 142 9.32 -12.06 -9.95
C ALA A 142 10.34 -13.07 -9.40
N LYS A 143 10.83 -12.89 -8.16
CA LYS A 143 11.86 -13.75 -7.56
C LYS A 143 11.34 -15.05 -6.97
N THR A 144 10.05 -15.15 -6.67
CA THR A 144 9.44 -16.33 -6.02
C THR A 144 8.64 -17.19 -6.98
N THR A 145 8.65 -16.84 -8.26
CA THR A 145 7.98 -17.57 -9.34
C THR A 145 9.01 -18.20 -10.26
N SER A 146 8.82 -19.47 -10.66
CA SER A 146 9.67 -20.11 -11.65
C SER A 146 9.52 -19.45 -13.02
N GLU A 147 10.56 -19.50 -13.86
CA GLU A 147 10.55 -18.88 -15.21
C GLU A 147 9.34 -19.32 -16.05
N LYS A 148 8.97 -20.60 -15.98
CA LYS A 148 7.82 -21.16 -16.71
C LYS A 148 6.48 -20.60 -16.23
N SER A 149 6.38 -20.23 -14.95
CA SER A 149 5.14 -19.79 -14.31
C SER A 149 5.04 -18.27 -14.14
N GLN A 150 6.00 -17.49 -14.63
CA GLN A 150 6.03 -16.04 -14.44
C GLN A 150 4.77 -15.35 -14.96
N ALA A 151 4.29 -15.70 -16.15
CA ALA A 151 3.06 -15.13 -16.70
C ALA A 151 1.85 -15.42 -15.81
N LEU A 152 1.75 -16.64 -15.28
CA LEU A 152 0.68 -17.01 -14.33
C LEU A 152 0.84 -16.26 -13.01
N GLY A 153 2.06 -16.11 -12.49
CA GLY A 153 2.35 -15.37 -11.25
C GLY A 153 1.89 -13.91 -11.32
N PHE A 154 2.23 -13.22 -12.41
CA PHE A 154 1.78 -11.85 -12.61
C PHE A 154 0.26 -11.77 -12.87
N SER A 155 -0.34 -12.77 -13.53
CA SER A 155 -1.80 -12.82 -13.70
C SER A 155 -2.52 -12.94 -12.36
N ILE A 156 -2.03 -13.78 -11.45
CA ILE A 156 -2.56 -13.90 -10.08
C ILE A 156 -2.41 -12.57 -9.34
N TYR A 157 -1.22 -11.96 -9.37
CA TYR A 157 -0.95 -10.67 -8.75
C TYR A 157 -1.94 -9.59 -9.21
N TYR A 158 -2.07 -9.37 -10.52
CA TYR A 158 -2.97 -8.35 -11.04
C TYR A 158 -4.45 -8.65 -10.78
N THR A 159 -4.83 -9.93 -10.75
CA THR A 159 -6.20 -10.32 -10.37
C THR A 159 -6.50 -9.90 -8.94
N LEU A 160 -5.58 -10.13 -8.00
CA LEU A 160 -5.76 -9.74 -6.59
C LEU A 160 -5.75 -8.21 -6.40
N VAL A 161 -4.91 -7.49 -7.14
CA VAL A 161 -4.93 -6.01 -7.17
C VAL A 161 -6.29 -5.49 -7.63
N ASN A 162 -6.84 -6.05 -8.73
CA ASN A 162 -8.14 -5.65 -9.26
C ASN A 162 -9.29 -6.04 -8.32
N LEU A 163 -9.20 -7.20 -7.67
CA LEU A 163 -10.17 -7.63 -6.66
C LEU A 163 -10.19 -6.65 -5.47
N GLY A 164 -9.02 -6.25 -4.98
CA GLY A 164 -8.89 -5.21 -3.96
C GLY A 164 -9.51 -3.87 -4.41
N GLY A 165 -9.27 -3.48 -5.66
CA GLY A 165 -9.84 -2.27 -6.25
C GLY A 165 -11.36 -2.30 -6.41
N ALA A 166 -11.95 -3.47 -6.66
CA ALA A 166 -13.39 -3.64 -6.75
C ALA A 166 -14.08 -3.70 -5.38
N ILE A 167 -13.50 -4.44 -4.44
CA ILE A 167 -14.11 -4.68 -3.11
C ILE A 167 -13.81 -3.55 -2.13
N GLY A 168 -12.61 -2.94 -2.19
CA GLY A 168 -12.20 -1.89 -1.25
C GLY A 168 -13.21 -0.74 -1.11
N PRO A 169 -13.67 -0.11 -2.21
CA PRO A 169 -14.68 0.94 -2.16
C PRO A 169 -16.03 0.47 -1.57
N LEU A 170 -16.42 -0.79 -1.79
CA LEU A 170 -17.66 -1.35 -1.23
C LEU A 170 -17.56 -1.49 0.29
N LEU A 171 -16.43 -1.95 0.80
CA LEU A 171 -16.16 -2.00 2.24
C LEU A 171 -16.13 -0.59 2.85
N ALA A 172 -15.46 0.35 2.18
CA ALA A 172 -15.42 1.75 2.60
C ALA A 172 -16.81 2.38 2.66
N TYR A 173 -17.68 2.07 1.69
CA TYR A 173 -19.07 2.52 1.71
C TYR A 173 -19.81 2.03 2.95
N ARG A 174 -19.67 0.73 3.31
CA ARG A 174 -20.30 0.16 4.51
C ARG A 174 -19.78 0.81 5.79
N VAL A 175 -18.45 0.89 5.95
CA VAL A 175 -17.84 1.54 7.11
C VAL A 175 -18.29 3.00 7.24
N ARG A 176 -18.32 3.73 6.12
CA ARG A 176 -18.80 5.12 6.10
C ARG A 176 -20.27 5.24 6.51
N ALA A 177 -21.12 4.34 6.05
CA ALA A 177 -22.56 4.37 6.34
C ALA A 177 -22.86 4.04 7.82
N ASP A 178 -22.14 3.07 8.38
CA ASP A 178 -22.43 2.53 9.70
C ASP A 178 -21.68 3.26 10.83
N LEU A 179 -20.45 3.72 10.57
CA LEU A 179 -19.55 4.29 11.60
C LEU A 179 -19.18 5.75 11.34
N GLY A 180 -19.08 6.16 10.07
CA GLY A 180 -18.63 7.48 9.66
C GLY A 180 -17.44 7.41 8.71
N ILE A 181 -17.23 8.50 7.94
CA ILE A 181 -16.22 8.53 6.87
C ILE A 181 -14.78 8.50 7.42
N GLU A 182 -14.55 9.08 8.60
CA GLU A 182 -13.26 9.08 9.31
C GLU A 182 -12.80 7.66 9.69
N TYR A 183 -13.73 6.78 9.98
CA TYR A 183 -13.43 5.38 10.37
C TYR A 183 -12.95 4.53 9.19
N VAL A 184 -13.19 4.94 7.95
CA VAL A 184 -12.59 4.28 6.79
C VAL A 184 -11.05 4.39 6.85
N LEU A 185 -10.55 5.57 7.22
CA LEU A 185 -9.11 5.79 7.36
C LEU A 185 -8.54 5.08 8.61
N MET A 186 -9.29 5.06 9.70
CA MET A 186 -8.90 4.31 10.91
C MET A 186 -8.83 2.80 10.64
N MET A 187 -9.79 2.24 9.89
CA MET A 187 -9.76 0.84 9.46
C MET A 187 -8.56 0.54 8.55
N SER A 188 -8.20 1.45 7.66
CA SER A 188 -7.01 1.30 6.83
C SER A 188 -5.72 1.37 7.62
N SER A 189 -5.67 2.21 8.67
CA SER A 189 -4.58 2.22 9.64
C SER A 189 -4.45 0.90 10.39
N LEU A 190 -5.57 0.37 10.91
CA LEU A 190 -5.59 -0.93 11.59
C LEU A 190 -5.18 -2.06 10.65
N THR A 191 -5.67 -2.07 9.41
CA THR A 191 -5.26 -3.04 8.40
C THR A 191 -3.75 -2.97 8.17
N SER A 192 -3.18 -1.77 8.04
CA SER A 192 -1.73 -1.59 7.88
C SER A 192 -0.93 -2.11 9.08
N LEU A 193 -1.44 -1.94 10.30
CA LEU A 193 -0.84 -2.53 11.51
C LEU A 193 -0.84 -4.07 11.45
N LEU A 194 -1.95 -4.67 11.03
CA LEU A 194 -2.04 -6.12 10.86
C LEU A 194 -1.10 -6.62 9.74
N LEU A 195 -0.91 -5.82 8.69
CA LEU A 195 0.04 -6.12 7.61
C LEU A 195 1.50 -6.08 8.08
N ILE A 196 1.87 -5.18 9.01
CA ILE A 196 3.19 -5.21 9.66
C ILE A 196 3.39 -6.55 10.38
N ILE A 197 2.42 -6.95 11.20
CA ILE A 197 2.46 -8.19 11.97
C ILE A 197 2.54 -9.40 11.03
N GLY A 198 1.69 -9.43 10.00
CA GLY A 198 1.70 -10.48 8.98
C GLY A 198 3.03 -10.58 8.23
N THR A 199 3.61 -9.42 7.86
CA THR A 199 4.93 -9.38 7.22
C THR A 199 6.02 -9.88 8.15
N PHE A 200 5.99 -9.48 9.41
CA PHE A 200 6.96 -9.90 10.41
C PHE A 200 6.94 -11.42 10.65
N ILE A 201 5.75 -12.01 10.72
CA ILE A 201 5.59 -13.43 11.06
C ILE A 201 5.80 -14.32 9.83
N PHE A 202 5.17 -14.01 8.71
CA PHE A 202 5.03 -14.93 7.58
C PHE A 202 5.94 -14.61 6.39
N PHE A 203 6.34 -13.35 6.19
CA PHE A 203 7.13 -12.99 5.02
C PHE A 203 8.59 -13.40 5.21
N ARG A 204 9.09 -14.22 4.28
CA ARG A 204 10.49 -14.60 4.18
C ARG A 204 11.13 -13.88 3.01
N GLU A 205 12.36 -13.39 3.21
CA GLU A 205 13.11 -12.79 2.11
C GLU A 205 13.28 -13.82 0.98
N PRO A 206 12.93 -13.50 -0.28
CA PRO A 206 13.14 -14.44 -1.38
C PRO A 206 14.61 -14.86 -1.46
N GLY A 207 14.87 -16.17 -1.42
CA GLY A 207 16.22 -16.71 -1.48
C GLY A 207 16.89 -16.39 -2.82
N GLY A 208 18.01 -15.73 -2.76
CA GLY A 208 18.92 -15.28 -3.78
C GLY A 208 19.82 -14.26 -3.13
N GLU A 209 21.10 -14.26 -3.39
CA GLU A 209 22.04 -13.29 -2.85
C GLU A 209 21.43 -11.90 -2.98
N VAL A 210 21.43 -11.13 -1.89
CA VAL A 210 21.07 -9.70 -1.92
C VAL A 210 21.99 -9.09 -2.96
N GLY A 211 21.42 -8.78 -4.12
CA GLY A 211 22.18 -8.41 -5.31
C GLY A 211 23.20 -7.33 -4.99
N GLU A 212 24.33 -7.37 -5.68
CA GLU A 212 25.40 -6.39 -5.56
C GLU A 212 24.84 -4.98 -5.37
N LYS A 213 25.31 -4.31 -4.32
CA LYS A 213 24.87 -2.96 -3.93
C LYS A 213 24.89 -2.03 -5.15
N LYS A 214 23.77 -1.84 -5.80
CA LYS A 214 23.61 -0.82 -6.83
C LYS A 214 23.72 0.54 -6.16
N THR A 215 24.84 1.20 -6.34
CA THR A 215 25.07 2.57 -5.90
C THR A 215 24.25 3.51 -6.79
N PHE A 216 23.65 4.55 -6.21
CA PHE A 216 22.85 5.57 -6.91
C PHE A 216 23.51 6.13 -8.20
N GLY A 217 24.83 6.13 -8.29
CA GLY A 217 25.59 6.61 -9.46
C GLY A 217 25.65 5.66 -10.66
N LYS A 218 25.03 4.47 -10.62
CA LYS A 218 24.99 3.52 -11.76
C LYS A 218 23.61 3.42 -12.42
N VAL A 219 22.66 4.28 -12.04
CA VAL A 219 21.27 4.25 -12.55
C VAL A 219 21.02 5.37 -13.58
N PHE A 220 21.96 6.27 -13.79
CA PHE A 220 21.94 7.32 -14.82
C PHE A 220 23.18 7.22 -15.72
#